data_bf8068a1a8f932f97646f66c7824b026
#
_entry.id   bf8068a1a8f932f97646f66c7824b026
#
_cell.length_a   1.000
_cell.length_b   1.000
_cell.length_c   1.000
_cell.angle_alpha   90.00
_cell.angle_beta   90.00
_cell.angle_gamma   90.00
#
_symmetry.space_group_name_H-M   'P 1'
#
loop_
_entity.id
_entity.type
_entity.pdbx_description
1 polymer ?
#
loop_
_entity_poly.entity_id
_entity_poly.type
_entity_poly.pdbx_seq_one_letter_code
_entity_poly.pdbx_strand_id
1 'polypeptide(L)'
;FSNIIFALMVASMIIPFQAIMIPLVSVYGGTLNILNHRLTLIFMHTGFSMAMSVFMFHGFIRGSIPLALEEAAYIDGCTHTQTFFRIVFPLLKPIISTMVIMNAMAFWNDFLLPSLVLTDKKLLTLPLSTYSFYGTYSADYGTIMAGLLLCVIPILILYVALQKQIINGVVAGAVK
;
A
#
# COMPACT_ATOMS: atom_id res chain seq x y z
N PHE A 1 -18.47 -0.23 -18.39
CA PHE A 1 -17.77 0.90 -17.74
C PHE A 1 -16.76 0.40 -16.70
N SER A 2 -17.16 -0.52 -15.81
CA SER A 2 -16.28 -1.05 -14.76
C SER A 2 -15.07 -1.81 -15.32
N ASN A 3 -15.23 -2.57 -16.41
CA ASN A 3 -14.14 -3.33 -17.04
C ASN A 3 -13.08 -2.41 -17.65
N ILE A 4 -13.47 -1.28 -18.22
CA ILE A 4 -12.52 -0.30 -18.80
C ILE A 4 -11.71 0.35 -17.68
N ILE A 5 -12.35 0.78 -16.61
CA ILE A 5 -11.67 1.38 -15.45
C ILE A 5 -10.69 0.37 -14.84
N PHE A 6 -11.13 -0.88 -14.65
CA PHE A 6 -10.27 -1.94 -14.15
C PHE A 6 -9.05 -2.17 -15.06
N ALA A 7 -9.26 -2.26 -16.37
CA ALA A 7 -8.19 -2.44 -17.34
C ALA A 7 -7.19 -1.26 -17.31
N LEU A 8 -7.67 -0.02 -17.20
CA LEU A 8 -6.80 1.16 -17.07
C LEU A 8 -6.00 1.15 -15.79
N MET A 9 -6.58 0.74 -14.66
CA MET A 9 -5.88 0.60 -13.39
C MET A 9 -4.78 -0.47 -13.50
N VAL A 10 -5.08 -1.64 -14.07
CA VAL A 10 -4.09 -2.69 -14.27
C VAL A 10 -3.00 -2.23 -15.23
N ALA A 11 -3.36 -1.55 -16.32
CA ALA A 11 -2.39 -1.01 -17.27
C ALA A 11 -1.44 0.02 -16.63
N SER A 12 -1.92 0.81 -15.68
CA SER A 12 -1.08 1.78 -14.94
C SER A 12 0.04 1.12 -14.14
N MET A 13 -0.13 -0.14 -13.71
CA MET A 13 0.90 -0.88 -12.96
C MET A 13 2.11 -1.27 -13.82
N ILE A 14 1.96 -1.25 -15.16
CA ILE A 14 3.06 -1.58 -16.09
C ILE A 14 4.06 -0.41 -16.16
N ILE A 15 3.61 0.80 -15.85
CA ILE A 15 4.46 1.99 -15.93
C ILE A 15 5.44 1.96 -14.74
N PRO A 16 6.76 1.88 -14.97
CA PRO A 16 7.73 1.89 -13.88
C PRO A 16 7.74 3.25 -13.19
N PHE A 17 7.79 3.24 -11.85
CA PHE A 17 7.80 4.48 -11.06
C PHE A 17 8.91 5.44 -11.50
N GLN A 18 10.07 4.91 -11.87
CA GLN A 18 11.23 5.70 -12.32
C GLN A 18 10.93 6.55 -13.57
N ALA A 19 10.03 6.10 -14.43
CA ALA A 19 9.64 6.87 -15.62
C ALA A 19 8.78 8.11 -15.29
N ILE A 20 8.06 8.06 -14.16
CA ILE A 20 7.16 9.14 -13.74
C ILE A 20 7.75 10.07 -12.68
N MET A 21 8.93 9.77 -12.13
CA MET A 21 9.57 10.55 -11.06
C MET A 21 9.73 12.02 -11.42
N ILE A 22 10.29 12.33 -12.59
CA ILE A 22 10.54 13.71 -13.05
C ILE A 22 9.23 14.46 -13.30
N PRO A 23 8.27 13.92 -14.08
CA PRO A 23 6.95 14.53 -14.21
C PRO A 23 6.23 14.75 -12.89
N LEU A 24 6.33 13.80 -11.96
CA LEU A 24 5.74 13.91 -10.63
C LEU A 24 6.26 15.14 -9.87
N VAL A 25 7.58 15.27 -9.77
CA VAL A 25 8.20 16.42 -9.08
C VAL A 25 7.86 17.73 -9.79
N SER A 26 7.84 17.75 -11.13
CA SER A 26 7.49 18.93 -11.91
C SER A 26 6.06 19.39 -11.66
N VAL A 27 5.09 18.48 -11.66
CA VAL A 27 3.68 18.81 -11.46
C VAL A 27 3.41 19.16 -10.00
N TYR A 28 3.78 18.30 -9.07
CA TYR A 28 3.44 18.48 -7.64
C TYR A 28 4.32 19.53 -6.95
N GLY A 29 5.57 19.71 -7.40
CA GLY A 29 6.47 20.74 -6.89
C GLY A 29 6.39 22.04 -7.66
N GLY A 30 6.51 21.97 -9.00
CA GLY A 30 6.58 23.18 -9.83
C GLY A 30 5.21 23.81 -10.06
N THR A 31 4.18 23.02 -10.38
CA THR A 31 2.86 23.58 -10.75
C THR A 31 1.95 23.71 -9.54
N LEU A 32 1.80 22.65 -8.73
CA LEU A 32 0.89 22.63 -7.59
C LEU A 32 1.50 23.16 -6.29
N ASN A 33 2.82 23.15 -6.19
CA ASN A 33 3.59 23.59 -5.03
C ASN A 33 3.12 22.94 -3.70
N ILE A 34 2.86 21.64 -3.73
CA ILE A 34 2.37 20.87 -2.58
C ILE A 34 3.35 19.80 -2.10
N LEU A 35 4.60 19.80 -2.62
CA LEU A 35 5.67 18.97 -2.04
C LEU A 35 6.04 19.46 -0.64
N ASN A 36 6.85 18.68 0.05
CA ASN A 36 7.31 18.93 1.41
C ASN A 36 6.21 18.94 2.47
N HIS A 37 5.15 18.13 2.25
CA HIS A 37 4.08 17.90 3.20
C HIS A 37 3.83 16.39 3.38
N ARG A 38 3.66 15.95 4.62
CA ARG A 38 3.34 14.54 4.93
C ARG A 38 2.03 14.08 4.30
N LEU A 39 1.03 14.97 4.23
CA LEU A 39 -0.26 14.65 3.59
C LEU A 39 -0.09 14.37 2.10
N THR A 40 0.79 15.08 1.42
CA THR A 40 1.10 14.83 0.00
C THR A 40 1.72 13.44 -0.18
N LEU A 41 2.64 13.04 0.69
CA LEU A 41 3.21 11.69 0.67
C LEU A 41 2.14 10.62 0.89
N ILE A 42 1.26 10.81 1.87
CA ILE A 42 0.14 9.87 2.16
C ILE A 42 -0.77 9.76 0.93
N PHE A 43 -1.14 10.89 0.33
CA PHE A 43 -1.95 10.92 -0.89
C PHE A 43 -1.30 10.15 -2.04
N MET A 44 0.00 10.37 -2.27
CA MET A 44 0.74 9.68 -3.33
C MET A 44 0.85 8.17 -3.05
N HIS A 45 1.21 7.76 -1.84
CA HIS A 45 1.23 6.34 -1.47
C HIS A 45 -0.12 5.67 -1.70
N THR A 46 -1.21 6.35 -1.30
CA THR A 46 -2.58 5.85 -1.53
C THR A 46 -2.86 5.70 -3.02
N GLY A 47 -2.51 6.70 -3.83
CA GLY A 47 -2.70 6.67 -5.28
C GLY A 47 -1.93 5.53 -5.96
N PHE A 48 -0.65 5.37 -5.65
CA PHE A 48 0.18 4.32 -6.24
C PHE A 48 -0.21 2.90 -5.81
N SER A 49 -0.71 2.73 -4.58
CA SER A 49 -1.17 1.42 -4.10
C SER A 49 -2.58 1.03 -4.56
N MET A 50 -3.36 1.99 -5.06
CA MET A 50 -4.78 1.79 -5.39
C MET A 50 -4.98 0.74 -6.48
N ALA A 51 -4.19 0.81 -7.56
CA ALA A 51 -4.32 -0.11 -8.70
C ALA A 51 -4.08 -1.57 -8.26
N MET A 52 -3.01 -1.82 -7.50
CA MET A 52 -2.69 -3.15 -6.96
C MET A 52 -3.77 -3.62 -5.98
N SER A 53 -4.27 -2.74 -5.12
CA SER A 53 -5.34 -3.06 -4.18
C SER A 53 -6.61 -3.47 -4.91
N VAL A 54 -7.04 -2.69 -5.91
CA VAL A 54 -8.23 -3.02 -6.72
C VAL A 54 -8.04 -4.35 -7.44
N PHE A 55 -6.86 -4.60 -8.01
CA PHE A 55 -6.55 -5.86 -8.69
C PHE A 55 -6.69 -7.06 -7.73
N MET A 56 -6.09 -6.98 -6.56
CA MET A 56 -6.11 -8.05 -5.56
C MET A 56 -7.53 -8.30 -5.02
N PHE A 57 -8.27 -7.24 -4.66
CA PHE A 57 -9.66 -7.38 -4.19
C PHE A 57 -10.56 -7.94 -5.27
N HIS A 58 -10.44 -7.47 -6.51
CA HIS A 58 -11.23 -7.97 -7.63
C HIS A 58 -10.98 -9.47 -7.89
N GLY A 59 -9.72 -9.89 -7.87
CA GLY A 59 -9.35 -11.29 -8.02
C GLY A 59 -9.90 -12.17 -6.88
N PHE A 60 -9.78 -11.70 -5.63
CA PHE A 60 -10.28 -12.42 -4.46
C PHE A 60 -11.81 -12.55 -4.47
N ILE A 61 -12.53 -11.46 -4.75
CA ILE A 61 -14.01 -11.49 -4.80
C ILE A 61 -14.48 -12.48 -5.86
N ARG A 62 -13.95 -12.43 -7.07
CA ARG A 62 -14.33 -13.35 -8.15
C ARG A 62 -13.94 -14.79 -7.90
N GLY A 63 -12.86 -15.03 -7.20
CA GLY A 63 -12.36 -16.38 -6.96
C GLY A 63 -12.91 -17.05 -5.70
N SER A 64 -13.34 -16.28 -4.69
CA SER A 64 -13.61 -16.80 -3.35
C SER A 64 -15.04 -16.54 -2.86
N ILE A 65 -15.78 -15.63 -3.50
CA ILE A 65 -17.16 -15.31 -3.11
C ILE A 65 -18.11 -15.83 -4.19
N PRO A 66 -18.89 -16.88 -3.89
CA PRO A 66 -19.90 -17.40 -4.84
C PRO A 66 -21.01 -16.37 -5.05
N LEU A 67 -21.41 -16.17 -6.30
CA LEU A 67 -22.53 -15.28 -6.66
C LEU A 67 -23.84 -15.68 -5.97
N ALA A 68 -24.02 -16.98 -5.74
CA ALA A 68 -25.18 -17.51 -5.02
C ALA A 68 -25.40 -16.89 -3.62
N LEU A 69 -24.34 -16.42 -2.94
CA LEU A 69 -24.47 -15.70 -1.66
C LEU A 69 -25.15 -14.34 -1.82
N GLU A 70 -24.83 -13.63 -2.90
CA GLU A 70 -25.44 -12.33 -3.20
C GLU A 70 -26.89 -12.51 -3.65
N GLU A 71 -27.18 -13.56 -4.45
CA GLU A 71 -28.52 -13.93 -4.90
C GLU A 71 -29.41 -14.32 -3.72
N ALA A 72 -28.91 -15.15 -2.78
CA ALA A 72 -29.64 -15.52 -1.57
C ALA A 72 -29.98 -14.28 -0.72
N ALA A 73 -28.99 -13.40 -0.51
CA ALA A 73 -29.21 -12.16 0.23
C ALA A 73 -30.28 -11.26 -0.43
N TYR A 74 -30.32 -11.25 -1.76
CA TYR A 74 -31.32 -10.50 -2.51
C TYR A 74 -32.72 -11.09 -2.34
N ILE A 75 -32.85 -12.42 -2.34
CA ILE A 75 -34.11 -13.14 -2.07
C ILE A 75 -34.59 -12.83 -0.65
N ASP A 76 -33.67 -12.73 0.31
CA ASP A 76 -33.97 -12.38 1.71
C ASP A 76 -34.30 -10.88 1.90
N GLY A 77 -34.38 -10.11 0.81
CA GLY A 77 -34.77 -8.69 0.82
C GLY A 77 -33.66 -7.72 1.21
N CYS A 78 -32.38 -8.14 1.21
CA CYS A 78 -31.26 -7.26 1.45
C CYS A 78 -31.04 -6.28 0.28
N THR A 79 -30.79 -5.02 0.61
CA THR A 79 -30.28 -4.06 -0.38
C THR A 79 -28.83 -4.34 -0.73
N HIS A 80 -28.33 -3.84 -1.88
CA HIS A 80 -26.91 -4.00 -2.27
C HIS A 80 -25.93 -3.54 -1.18
N THR A 81 -26.22 -2.43 -0.51
CA THR A 81 -25.38 -1.92 0.58
C THR A 81 -25.39 -2.87 1.78
N GLN A 82 -26.55 -3.42 2.12
CA GLN A 82 -26.67 -4.40 3.21
C GLN A 82 -25.94 -5.71 2.86
N THR A 83 -26.10 -6.21 1.65
CA THR A 83 -25.38 -7.39 1.16
C THR A 83 -23.87 -7.17 1.24
N PHE A 84 -23.38 -6.02 0.77
CA PHE A 84 -21.96 -5.71 0.83
C PHE A 84 -21.45 -5.69 2.28
N PHE A 85 -22.00 -4.87 3.16
CA PHE A 85 -21.43 -4.69 4.51
C PHE A 85 -21.70 -5.86 5.46
N ARG A 86 -22.81 -6.58 5.30
CA ARG A 86 -23.17 -7.67 6.22
C ARG A 86 -22.68 -9.05 5.77
N ILE A 87 -22.52 -9.25 4.46
CA ILE A 87 -22.16 -10.56 3.90
C ILE A 87 -20.80 -10.52 3.24
N VAL A 88 -20.61 -9.69 2.20
CA VAL A 88 -19.38 -9.67 1.39
C VAL A 88 -18.20 -9.15 2.21
N PHE A 89 -18.32 -7.98 2.82
CA PHE A 89 -17.21 -7.32 3.54
C PHE A 89 -16.60 -8.18 4.66
N PRO A 90 -17.36 -8.89 5.51
CA PRO A 90 -16.78 -9.82 6.48
C PRO A 90 -15.98 -10.97 5.85
N LEU A 91 -16.38 -11.44 4.67
CA LEU A 91 -15.66 -12.48 3.92
C LEU A 91 -14.36 -11.96 3.30
N LEU A 92 -14.21 -10.65 3.15
CA LEU A 92 -12.98 -10.02 2.67
C LEU A 92 -11.87 -9.91 3.73
N LYS A 93 -12.12 -10.26 5.00
CA LYS A 93 -11.12 -10.16 6.08
C LYS A 93 -9.74 -10.73 5.72
N PRO A 94 -9.62 -11.92 5.08
CA PRO A 94 -8.31 -12.46 4.72
C PRO A 94 -7.53 -11.56 3.77
N ILE A 95 -8.18 -11.11 2.69
CA ILE A 95 -7.53 -10.25 1.69
C ILE A 95 -7.24 -8.85 2.26
N ILE A 96 -8.13 -8.29 3.09
CA ILE A 96 -7.90 -7.02 3.79
C ILE A 96 -6.64 -7.12 4.64
N SER A 97 -6.50 -8.18 5.45
CA SER A 97 -5.32 -8.38 6.28
C SER A 97 -4.04 -8.48 5.45
N THR A 98 -4.08 -9.22 4.35
CA THR A 98 -2.94 -9.35 3.42
C THR A 98 -2.56 -7.99 2.84
N MET A 99 -3.53 -7.22 2.35
CA MET A 99 -3.29 -5.90 1.75
C MET A 99 -2.77 -4.88 2.76
N VAL A 100 -3.30 -4.88 3.99
CA VAL A 100 -2.80 -4.02 5.08
C VAL A 100 -1.32 -4.31 5.35
N ILE A 101 -0.94 -5.59 5.44
CA ILE A 101 0.44 -5.99 5.71
C ILE A 101 1.35 -5.58 4.55
N MET A 102 0.97 -5.93 3.32
CA MET A 102 1.76 -5.61 2.13
C MET A 102 1.98 -4.11 1.97
N ASN A 103 0.92 -3.32 2.10
CA ASN A 103 1.02 -1.87 2.00
C ASN A 103 1.80 -1.24 3.17
N ALA A 104 1.60 -1.73 4.40
CA ALA A 104 2.35 -1.25 5.55
C ALA A 104 3.85 -1.50 5.39
N MET A 105 4.25 -2.70 4.92
CA MET A 105 5.65 -3.00 4.64
C MET A 105 6.21 -2.18 3.48
N ALA A 106 5.44 -2.02 2.40
CA ALA A 106 5.85 -1.24 1.24
C ALA A 106 6.07 0.24 1.61
N PHE A 107 5.12 0.86 2.31
CA PHE A 107 5.20 2.28 2.70
C PHE A 107 6.26 2.54 3.77
N TRP A 108 6.43 1.60 4.71
CA TRP A 108 7.44 1.73 5.73
C TRP A 108 8.87 1.66 5.16
N ASN A 109 9.10 0.77 4.20
CA ASN A 109 10.42 0.57 3.60
C ASN A 109 10.66 1.50 2.40
N ASP A 110 9.67 2.30 1.99
CA ASP A 110 9.85 3.19 0.85
C ASP A 110 10.86 4.30 1.17
N PHE A 111 11.83 4.41 0.30
CA PHE A 111 12.85 5.45 0.31
C PHE A 111 12.66 6.43 -0.83
N LEU A 112 12.29 5.92 -2.00
CA LEU A 112 12.39 6.68 -3.24
C LEU A 112 11.33 7.78 -3.34
N LEU A 113 10.04 7.45 -3.13
CA LEU A 113 8.98 8.46 -3.16
C LEU A 113 9.13 9.49 -2.03
N PRO A 114 9.38 9.10 -0.75
CA PRO A 114 9.68 10.08 0.30
C PRO A 114 10.85 11.00 -0.03
N SER A 115 11.91 10.51 -0.67
CA SER A 115 13.08 11.35 -1.03
C SER A 115 12.77 12.42 -2.08
N LEU A 116 11.76 12.18 -2.92
CA LEU A 116 11.29 13.16 -3.91
C LEU A 116 10.30 14.17 -3.33
N VAL A 117 9.52 13.74 -2.33
CA VAL A 117 8.40 14.53 -1.78
C VAL A 117 8.84 15.36 -0.58
N LEU A 118 9.71 14.82 0.29
CA LEU A 118 10.10 15.42 1.57
C LEU A 118 11.55 15.90 1.51
N THR A 119 11.74 17.20 1.49
CA THR A 119 13.07 17.84 1.47
C THR A 119 13.48 18.44 2.82
N ASP A 120 12.52 18.81 3.68
CA ASP A 120 12.79 19.31 5.03
C ASP A 120 13.20 18.15 5.95
N LYS A 121 14.36 18.28 6.60
CA LYS A 121 14.90 17.29 7.55
C LYS A 121 13.92 16.92 8.68
N LYS A 122 13.03 17.83 9.07
CA LYS A 122 12.01 17.59 10.12
C LYS A 122 10.84 16.72 9.66
N LEU A 123 10.69 16.53 8.36
CA LEU A 123 9.58 15.77 7.77
C LEU A 123 9.98 14.38 7.30
N LEU A 124 11.28 14.08 7.23
CA LEU A 124 11.79 12.82 6.69
C LEU A 124 11.17 11.61 7.41
N THR A 125 10.94 10.55 6.65
CA THR A 125 10.62 9.24 7.22
C THR A 125 11.86 8.65 7.89
N LEU A 126 11.67 7.70 8.81
CA LEU A 126 12.80 7.10 9.52
C LEU A 126 13.79 6.40 8.55
N PRO A 127 13.37 5.57 7.57
CA PRO A 127 14.29 5.02 6.58
C PRO A 127 15.03 6.09 5.76
N LEU A 128 14.35 7.15 5.36
CA LEU A 128 14.98 8.25 4.61
C LEU A 128 15.97 9.03 5.49
N SER A 129 15.67 9.22 6.77
CA SER A 129 16.55 9.97 7.67
C SER A 129 17.89 9.27 7.92
N THR A 130 17.94 7.93 7.86
CA THR A 130 19.21 7.19 8.01
C THR A 130 20.22 7.55 6.94
N TYR A 131 19.76 7.91 5.73
CA TYR A 131 20.62 8.33 4.65
C TYR A 131 21.31 9.67 4.92
N SER A 132 20.73 10.53 5.76
CA SER A 132 21.33 11.83 6.12
C SER A 132 22.59 11.72 6.98
N PHE A 133 22.88 10.54 7.54
CA PHE A 133 24.09 10.26 8.31
C PHE A 133 25.29 9.86 7.42
N TYR A 134 25.06 9.68 6.12
CA TYR A 134 26.16 9.59 5.15
C TYR A 134 26.64 11.00 4.82
N GLY A 135 27.78 11.41 5.38
CA GLY A 135 28.43 12.66 5.03
C GLY A 135 29.24 12.53 3.74
N THR A 136 29.62 13.68 3.15
CA THR A 136 30.41 13.72 1.91
C THR A 136 31.81 13.11 2.08
N TYR A 137 32.41 13.22 3.27
CA TYR A 137 33.77 12.78 3.55
C TYR A 137 33.89 11.75 4.69
N SER A 138 32.78 11.52 5.43
CA SER A 138 32.75 10.58 6.54
C SER A 138 31.33 10.03 6.71
N ALA A 139 31.22 8.77 7.14
CA ALA A 139 29.96 8.17 7.52
C ALA A 139 30.01 7.83 9.00
N ASP A 140 28.99 8.24 9.75
CA ASP A 140 28.79 7.79 11.13
C ASP A 140 28.10 6.44 11.12
N TYR A 141 28.91 5.39 10.96
CA TYR A 141 28.40 4.01 10.89
C TYR A 141 27.64 3.61 12.17
N GLY A 142 28.02 4.12 13.34
CA GLY A 142 27.33 3.82 14.59
C GLY A 142 25.89 4.32 14.56
N THR A 143 25.69 5.56 14.20
CA THR A 143 24.36 6.18 14.08
C THR A 143 23.55 5.57 12.93
N ILE A 144 24.18 5.26 11.79
CA ILE A 144 23.53 4.57 10.68
C ILE A 144 22.99 3.21 11.12
N MET A 145 23.81 2.38 11.75
CA MET A 145 23.40 1.05 12.22
C MET A 145 22.30 1.12 13.28
N ALA A 146 22.39 2.08 14.21
CA ALA A 146 21.32 2.32 15.18
C ALA A 146 20.01 2.72 14.50
N GLY A 147 20.05 3.60 13.52
CA GLY A 147 18.89 4.02 12.72
C GLY A 147 18.27 2.85 11.96
N LEU A 148 19.08 2.02 11.33
CA LEU A 148 18.62 0.80 10.63
C LEU A 148 17.98 -0.20 11.58
N LEU A 149 18.53 -0.42 12.77
CA LEU A 149 17.90 -1.25 13.80
C LEU A 149 16.53 -0.71 14.20
N LEU A 150 16.40 0.60 14.39
CA LEU A 150 15.10 1.25 14.68
C LEU A 150 14.12 1.07 13.53
N CYS A 151 14.56 1.05 12.26
CA CYS A 151 13.71 0.77 11.11
C CYS A 151 13.18 -0.67 11.11
N VAL A 152 13.95 -1.65 11.60
CA VAL A 152 13.56 -3.06 11.62
C VAL A 152 12.50 -3.36 12.69
N ILE A 153 12.55 -2.69 13.85
CA ILE A 153 11.69 -2.98 15.00
C ILE A 153 10.19 -2.91 14.67
N PRO A 154 9.64 -1.84 14.05
CA PRO A 154 8.22 -1.78 13.73
C PRO A 154 7.76 -2.87 12.77
N ILE A 155 8.60 -3.25 11.81
CA ILE A 155 8.32 -4.33 10.86
C ILE A 155 8.27 -5.69 11.58
N LEU A 156 9.19 -5.95 12.50
CA LEU A 156 9.15 -7.16 13.31
C LEU A 156 7.91 -7.23 14.19
N ILE A 157 7.52 -6.12 14.83
CA ILE A 157 6.30 -6.05 15.63
C ILE A 157 5.07 -6.32 14.76
N LEU A 158 4.99 -5.68 13.60
CA LEU A 158 3.91 -5.90 12.63
C LEU A 158 3.84 -7.37 12.18
N TYR A 159 5.01 -7.96 11.85
CA TYR A 159 5.09 -9.35 11.44
C TYR A 159 4.61 -10.30 12.54
N VAL A 160 5.11 -10.16 13.77
CA VAL A 160 4.71 -11.01 14.90
C VAL A 160 3.21 -10.87 15.19
N ALA A 161 2.66 -9.65 15.13
CA ALA A 161 1.24 -9.41 15.36
C ALA A 161 0.33 -10.04 14.27
N LEU A 162 0.80 -10.08 13.03
CA LEU A 162 -0.03 -10.42 11.86
C LEU A 162 0.39 -11.75 11.18
N GLN A 163 1.40 -12.47 11.69
CA GLN A 163 1.90 -13.71 11.07
C GLN A 163 0.81 -14.78 10.84
N LYS A 164 -0.15 -14.91 11.76
CA LYS A 164 -1.26 -15.86 11.60
C LYS A 164 -2.16 -15.51 10.42
N GLN A 165 -2.42 -14.22 10.20
CA GLN A 165 -3.21 -13.74 9.09
C GLN A 165 -2.49 -13.91 7.75
N ILE A 166 -1.15 -13.72 7.74
CA ILE A 166 -0.31 -13.95 6.57
C ILE A 166 -0.40 -15.42 6.14
N ILE A 167 -0.19 -16.35 7.08
CA ILE A 167 -0.23 -17.79 6.82
C ILE A 167 -1.62 -18.19 6.29
N ASN A 168 -2.69 -17.76 6.95
CA ASN A 168 -4.05 -18.07 6.53
C ASN A 168 -4.39 -17.50 5.14
N GLY A 169 -3.92 -16.30 4.82
CA GLY A 169 -4.13 -15.68 3.52
C GLY A 169 -3.41 -16.42 2.38
N VAL A 170 -2.18 -16.86 2.61
CA VAL A 170 -1.39 -17.63 1.64
C VAL A 170 -1.98 -19.02 1.44
N VAL A 171 -2.38 -19.70 2.51
CA VAL A 171 -2.99 -21.04 2.43
C VAL A 171 -4.34 -20.99 1.70
N ALA A 172 -5.17 -19.98 1.97
CA ALA A 172 -6.45 -19.82 1.27
C ALA A 172 -6.30 -19.57 -0.24
N GLY A 173 -5.17 -19.00 -0.67
CA GLY A 173 -4.84 -18.81 -2.09
C GLY A 173 -4.19 -20.02 -2.77
N ALA A 174 -3.60 -20.93 -2.00
CA ALA A 174 -2.86 -22.08 -2.50
C ALA A 174 -3.72 -23.38 -2.61
N VAL A 175 -4.87 -23.43 -1.90
CA VAL A 175 -5.80 -24.56 -1.95
C VAL A 175 -6.89 -24.25 -2.98
N LYS A 176 -6.57 -24.49 -4.24
CA LYS A 176 -7.53 -24.65 -5.34
C LYS A 176 -7.23 -25.92 -6.08
#